data_a5139a56dc5960d1509ae3a41da635c9
#
_entry.id   a5139a56dc5960d1509ae3a41da635c9
#
_cell.length_a   1.000
_cell.length_b   1.000
_cell.length_c   1.000
_cell.angle_alpha   90.00
_cell.angle_beta   90.00
_cell.angle_gamma   90.00
#
_symmetry.space_group_name_H-M   'P 1'
#
loop_
_entity.id
_entity.type
_entity.pdbx_description
1 polymer ?
#
loop_
_entity_poly.entity_id
_entity_poly.type
_entity_poly.pdbx_seq_one_letter_code
_entity_poly.pdbx_strand_id
1 'polypeptide(L)'
;MLISCVGASGCGDSFLNRGEQGTGGTGVGSGGASGDPRFDADCDSGPLESPITGCRPEPLPSSGDPYGDCVTRINQLRWECQCLPPLERWTEAEGCADQHAEYDSTRGPHAGFTDNICSPRGWAQNECPGWNSTEHVVTGCLQAMWDEGPGEPYSAHGHYINMTNPSYRRVACGFYETADGSLWSVQNFE
;
A
#
# COMPACT_ATOMS: atom_id res chain seq x y z
N MET A 1 -9.21 21.78 -4.12
CA MET A 1 -10.22 21.21 -5.03
C MET A 1 -10.35 19.75 -4.64
N LEU A 2 -11.42 19.45 -3.93
CA LEU A 2 -11.68 18.13 -3.34
C LEU A 2 -12.09 17.17 -4.46
N ILE A 3 -11.44 16.03 -4.55
CA ILE A 3 -11.93 14.90 -5.36
C ILE A 3 -12.28 13.79 -4.38
N SER A 4 -13.60 13.69 -4.12
CA SER A 4 -14.21 12.54 -3.46
C SER A 4 -14.22 11.37 -4.45
N CYS A 5 -13.60 10.26 -4.10
CA CYS A 5 -13.84 9.00 -4.78
C CYS A 5 -15.16 8.42 -4.29
N VAL A 6 -16.21 8.57 -5.10
CA VAL A 6 -17.50 7.89 -4.93
C VAL A 6 -17.39 6.53 -5.63
N GLY A 7 -17.76 5.47 -4.90
CA GLY A 7 -17.72 4.10 -5.36
C GLY A 7 -18.52 3.86 -6.65
N ALA A 8 -17.97 3.01 -7.51
CA ALA A 8 -18.69 2.41 -8.63
C ALA A 8 -18.67 0.89 -8.50
N SER A 9 -19.87 0.34 -8.35
CA SER A 9 -20.17 -1.09 -8.45
C SER A 9 -20.16 -1.53 -9.91
N GLY A 10 -19.63 -2.74 -10.17
CA GLY A 10 -20.17 -3.66 -11.17
C GLY A 10 -19.36 -3.79 -12.44
N CYS A 11 -18.88 -4.95 -12.70
CA CYS A 11 -19.30 -5.94 -13.70
C CYS A 11 -18.23 -7.03 -13.82
N GLY A 12 -18.67 -8.28 -13.60
CA GLY A 12 -17.85 -9.45 -13.84
C GLY A 12 -17.79 -9.75 -15.34
N ASP A 13 -16.80 -10.53 -15.71
CA ASP A 13 -17.00 -11.72 -16.55
C ASP A 13 -15.77 -12.61 -16.61
N SER A 14 -16.05 -13.89 -16.53
CA SER A 14 -15.17 -15.04 -16.59
C SER A 14 -14.43 -15.16 -17.91
N PHE A 15 -13.19 -15.66 -17.92
CA PHE A 15 -12.74 -16.61 -18.95
C PHE A 15 -11.60 -17.52 -18.49
N LEU A 16 -11.70 -18.74 -18.92
CA LEU A 16 -11.04 -19.99 -18.59
C LEU A 16 -9.57 -20.11 -19.06
N ASN A 17 -8.77 -20.73 -18.17
CA ASN A 17 -7.91 -21.90 -18.43
C ASN A 17 -6.96 -21.95 -19.62
N ARG A 18 -5.65 -22.05 -19.33
CA ARG A 18 -4.78 -23.06 -19.97
C ARG A 18 -3.47 -23.23 -19.19
N GLY A 19 -3.25 -24.45 -18.72
CA GLY A 19 -1.97 -24.83 -18.14
C GLY A 19 -0.93 -25.12 -19.24
N GLU A 20 0.35 -24.92 -18.89
CA GLU A 20 1.44 -25.66 -19.49
C GLU A 20 2.58 -25.84 -18.46
N GLN A 21 3.06 -27.07 -18.37
CA GLN A 21 4.17 -27.49 -17.55
C GLN A 21 5.49 -27.10 -18.22
N GLY A 22 6.42 -26.59 -17.48
CA GLY A 22 7.79 -26.31 -17.94
C GLY A 22 8.81 -26.59 -16.84
N THR A 23 9.69 -27.46 -17.13
CA THR A 23 10.74 -28.17 -16.37
C THR A 23 11.83 -27.27 -15.79
N GLY A 24 12.42 -27.74 -14.66
CA GLY A 24 13.45 -27.12 -13.84
C GLY A 24 14.71 -26.64 -14.54
N GLY A 25 15.28 -25.62 -13.96
CA GLY A 25 16.62 -25.11 -14.20
C GLY A 25 17.24 -24.62 -12.90
N THR A 26 18.26 -25.33 -12.41
CA THR A 26 19.08 -24.90 -11.27
C THR A 26 20.06 -23.83 -11.73
N GLY A 27 19.80 -22.56 -11.37
CA GLY A 27 20.73 -21.45 -11.56
C GLY A 27 21.13 -20.87 -10.22
N VAL A 28 22.40 -20.98 -9.85
CA VAL A 28 23.01 -20.27 -8.71
C VAL A 28 23.27 -18.84 -9.14
N GLY A 29 22.47 -17.89 -8.69
CA GLY A 29 22.57 -16.47 -9.01
C GLY A 29 22.80 -15.62 -7.77
N SER A 30 23.71 -14.70 -7.90
CA SER A 30 24.28 -13.77 -6.91
C SER A 30 23.26 -12.82 -6.32
N GLY A 31 23.31 -12.64 -4.98
CA GLY A 31 22.89 -11.49 -4.19
C GLY A 31 21.93 -10.43 -4.75
N GLY A 32 20.69 -10.79 -5.09
CA GLY A 32 19.60 -9.86 -5.21
C GLY A 32 18.97 -9.60 -3.83
N ALA A 33 18.44 -8.41 -3.59
CA ALA A 33 17.68 -8.14 -2.38
C ALA A 33 16.58 -9.21 -2.27
N SER A 34 16.70 -10.09 -1.26
CA SER A 34 15.73 -11.16 -1.07
C SER A 34 14.42 -10.51 -0.63
N GLY A 35 13.40 -10.56 -1.49
CA GLY A 35 12.03 -10.23 -1.10
C GLY A 35 11.58 -11.13 0.05
N ASP A 36 10.51 -10.71 0.66
CA ASP A 36 9.85 -11.52 1.68
C ASP A 36 9.45 -12.87 1.04
N PRO A 37 9.86 -14.02 1.60
CA PRO A 37 9.57 -15.33 1.01
C PRO A 37 8.09 -15.67 0.92
N ARG A 38 7.23 -14.84 1.51
CA ARG A 38 5.77 -14.95 1.39
C ARG A 38 5.22 -14.37 0.08
N PHE A 39 6.02 -13.59 -0.66
CA PHE A 39 5.60 -12.96 -1.90
C PHE A 39 6.01 -13.80 -3.11
N ASP A 40 5.07 -14.02 -4.01
CA ASP A 40 5.25 -14.87 -5.19
C ASP A 40 5.58 -14.02 -6.43
N ALA A 41 6.87 -13.70 -6.60
CA ALA A 41 7.36 -13.04 -7.81
C ALA A 41 8.83 -13.34 -8.06
N ASP A 42 9.17 -13.52 -9.36
CA ASP A 42 10.55 -13.58 -9.81
C ASP A 42 11.05 -12.16 -10.14
N CYS A 43 11.84 -11.62 -9.23
CA CYS A 43 12.42 -10.28 -9.34
C CYS A 43 13.94 -10.29 -9.55
N ASP A 44 14.50 -11.35 -10.11
CA ASP A 44 15.94 -11.49 -10.34
C ASP A 44 16.53 -10.37 -11.22
N SER A 45 15.71 -9.77 -12.09
CA SER A 45 16.10 -8.66 -12.96
C SER A 45 16.05 -7.28 -12.26
N GLY A 46 15.63 -7.23 -11.00
CA GLY A 46 15.47 -6.00 -10.23
C GLY A 46 14.19 -5.22 -10.57
N PRO A 47 14.07 -3.97 -10.07
CA PRO A 47 12.87 -3.15 -10.22
C PRO A 47 12.44 -2.93 -11.66
N LEU A 48 11.14 -3.06 -11.93
CA LEU A 48 10.54 -2.73 -13.21
C LEU A 48 10.39 -1.20 -13.34
N GLU A 49 10.57 -0.67 -14.56
CA GLU A 49 10.36 0.74 -14.86
C GLU A 49 8.91 1.18 -14.65
N SER A 50 7.97 0.28 -14.88
CA SER A 50 6.53 0.50 -14.68
C SER A 50 5.90 -0.73 -14.03
N PRO A 51 4.79 -0.58 -13.32
CA PRO A 51 4.11 -1.71 -12.71
C PRO A 51 3.51 -2.65 -13.77
N ILE A 52 3.38 -3.91 -13.42
CA ILE A 52 2.65 -4.90 -14.22
C ILE A 52 1.20 -4.44 -14.33
N THR A 53 0.71 -4.29 -15.55
CA THR A 53 -0.66 -3.82 -15.82
C THR A 53 -1.71 -4.73 -15.18
N GLY A 54 -2.62 -4.15 -14.38
CA GLY A 54 -3.69 -4.88 -13.72
C GLY A 54 -3.22 -5.83 -12.62
N CYS A 55 -2.02 -5.64 -12.09
CA CYS A 55 -1.48 -6.46 -11.00
C CYS A 55 -2.31 -6.32 -9.72
N ARG A 56 -2.89 -7.42 -9.28
CA ARG A 56 -3.75 -7.53 -8.09
C ARG A 56 -3.45 -8.84 -7.37
N PRO A 57 -2.32 -8.92 -6.66
CA PRO A 57 -1.99 -10.12 -5.92
C PRO A 57 -3.03 -10.36 -4.82
N GLU A 58 -3.34 -11.63 -4.57
CA GLU A 58 -4.23 -11.99 -3.47
C GLU A 58 -3.63 -11.53 -2.14
N PRO A 59 -4.36 -10.76 -1.31
CA PRO A 59 -3.86 -10.35 -0.02
C PRO A 59 -3.50 -11.53 0.87
N LEU A 60 -2.38 -11.44 1.59
CA LEU A 60 -2.03 -12.46 2.58
C LEU A 60 -3.07 -12.49 3.72
N PRO A 61 -3.30 -13.66 4.35
CA PRO A 61 -4.15 -13.75 5.53
C PRO A 61 -3.69 -12.80 6.64
N SER A 62 -4.64 -12.18 7.34
CA SER A 62 -4.32 -11.30 8.47
C SER A 62 -3.53 -12.03 9.54
N SER A 63 -2.50 -11.39 10.02
CA SER A 63 -1.69 -11.86 11.16
C SER A 63 -2.34 -11.54 12.52
N GLY A 64 -3.39 -10.70 12.53
CA GLY A 64 -3.98 -10.13 13.73
C GLY A 64 -3.30 -8.83 14.20
N ASP A 65 -2.27 -8.37 13.49
CA ASP A 65 -1.60 -7.09 13.69
C ASP A 65 -1.89 -6.16 12.51
N PRO A 66 -2.88 -5.26 12.60
CA PRO A 66 -3.29 -4.42 11.48
C PRO A 66 -2.19 -3.51 10.93
N TYR A 67 -1.27 -3.07 11.79
CA TYR A 67 -0.13 -2.24 11.37
C TYR A 67 0.84 -3.05 10.51
N GLY A 68 1.18 -4.24 10.98
CA GLY A 68 2.03 -5.18 10.23
C GLY A 68 1.37 -5.65 8.93
N ASP A 69 0.08 -5.94 8.94
CA ASP A 69 -0.68 -6.36 7.75
C ASP A 69 -0.71 -5.25 6.68
N CYS A 70 -0.88 -3.98 7.11
CA CYS A 70 -0.83 -2.82 6.21
C CYS A 70 0.55 -2.69 5.54
N VAL A 71 1.64 -2.74 6.31
CA VAL A 71 3.01 -2.68 5.76
C VAL A 71 3.28 -3.89 4.84
N THR A 72 2.84 -5.07 5.25
CA THR A 72 2.96 -6.30 4.45
C THR A 72 2.24 -6.16 3.11
N ARG A 73 1.02 -5.60 3.08
CA ARG A 73 0.29 -5.38 1.84
C ARG A 73 0.96 -4.38 0.92
N ILE A 74 1.46 -3.25 1.45
CA ILE A 74 2.23 -2.28 0.67
C ILE A 74 3.45 -2.97 0.03
N ASN A 75 4.17 -3.78 0.81
CA ASN A 75 5.35 -4.48 0.34
C ASN A 75 5.02 -5.59 -0.67
N GLN A 76 3.90 -6.28 -0.51
CA GLN A 76 3.41 -7.25 -1.49
C GLN A 76 3.17 -6.56 -2.85
N LEU A 77 2.45 -5.44 -2.87
CA LEU A 77 2.19 -4.67 -4.08
C LEU A 77 3.50 -4.17 -4.71
N ARG A 78 4.42 -3.65 -3.91
CA ARG A 78 5.74 -3.21 -4.37
C ARG A 78 6.52 -4.34 -5.01
N TRP A 79 6.59 -5.49 -4.36
CA TRP A 79 7.38 -6.63 -4.83
C TRP A 79 6.74 -7.35 -6.01
N GLU A 80 5.51 -7.83 -5.84
CA GLU A 80 4.86 -8.65 -6.86
C GLU A 80 4.45 -7.87 -8.11
N CYS A 81 4.16 -6.57 -7.96
CA CYS A 81 3.69 -5.77 -9.09
C CYS A 81 4.78 -4.93 -9.77
N GLN A 82 5.92 -4.70 -9.14
CA GLN A 82 6.96 -3.84 -9.73
C GLN A 82 8.40 -4.22 -9.33
N CYS A 83 8.59 -5.31 -8.60
CA CYS A 83 9.91 -5.74 -8.11
C CYS A 83 10.65 -4.65 -7.32
N LEU A 84 9.94 -3.78 -6.60
CA LEU A 84 10.53 -2.77 -5.75
C LEU A 84 10.94 -3.37 -4.40
N PRO A 85 12.09 -2.99 -3.85
CA PRO A 85 12.50 -3.42 -2.51
C PRO A 85 11.45 -3.10 -1.46
N PRO A 86 11.23 -3.98 -0.46
CA PRO A 86 10.29 -3.73 0.62
C PRO A 86 10.71 -2.53 1.47
N LEU A 87 9.73 -1.84 2.04
CA LEU A 87 9.90 -0.83 3.07
C LEU A 87 9.95 -1.51 4.45
N GLU A 88 10.77 -0.98 5.35
CA GLU A 88 10.76 -1.38 6.75
C GLU A 88 9.49 -0.88 7.45
N ARG A 89 8.95 -1.67 8.39
CA ARG A 89 7.92 -1.21 9.29
C ARG A 89 8.48 -0.17 10.27
N TRP A 90 7.88 1.00 10.31
CA TRP A 90 8.33 2.10 11.15
C TRP A 90 7.48 2.22 12.42
N THR A 91 7.74 1.32 13.37
CA THR A 91 6.94 1.20 14.60
C THR A 91 6.95 2.46 15.47
N GLU A 92 8.04 3.23 15.46
CA GLU A 92 8.16 4.46 16.25
C GLU A 92 7.24 5.60 15.74
N ALA A 93 6.77 5.51 14.50
CA ALA A 93 5.88 6.50 13.91
C ALA A 93 4.40 6.05 13.88
N GLU A 94 4.08 4.81 14.25
CA GLU A 94 2.71 4.28 14.23
C GLU A 94 1.77 5.12 15.12
N GLY A 95 2.21 5.48 16.33
CA GLY A 95 1.42 6.35 17.21
C GLY A 95 1.19 7.77 16.69
N CYS A 96 2.07 8.29 15.81
CA CYS A 96 1.84 9.55 15.11
C CYS A 96 0.88 9.35 13.93
N ALA A 97 0.96 8.22 13.23
CA ALA A 97 0.02 7.88 12.16
C ALA A 97 -1.42 7.70 12.71
N ASP A 98 -1.59 7.10 13.91
CA ASP A 98 -2.89 7.03 14.59
C ASP A 98 -3.44 8.43 14.91
N GLN A 99 -2.59 9.32 15.47
CA GLN A 99 -2.98 10.70 15.78
C GLN A 99 -3.37 11.47 14.51
N HIS A 100 -2.69 11.25 13.38
CA HIS A 100 -3.10 11.81 12.10
C HIS A 100 -4.48 11.28 11.70
N ALA A 101 -4.71 9.96 11.72
CA ALA A 101 -5.99 9.37 11.36
C ALA A 101 -7.15 9.93 12.20
N GLU A 102 -6.94 10.08 13.53
CA GLU A 102 -7.92 10.71 14.43
C GLU A 102 -8.17 12.17 14.08
N TYR A 103 -7.12 12.96 13.92
CA TYR A 103 -7.22 14.40 13.62
C TYR A 103 -7.89 14.64 12.29
N ASP A 104 -7.52 13.88 11.26
CA ASP A 104 -7.99 14.02 9.90
C ASP A 104 -9.45 13.57 9.75
N SER A 105 -9.90 12.62 10.57
CA SER A 105 -11.30 12.17 10.58
C SER A 105 -12.32 13.30 10.84
N THR A 106 -11.89 14.38 11.48
CA THR A 106 -12.73 15.53 11.81
C THR A 106 -12.41 16.81 11.02
N ARG A 107 -11.26 16.85 10.36
CA ARG A 107 -10.76 18.06 9.68
C ARG A 107 -10.50 17.86 8.19
N GLY A 108 -10.56 16.63 7.72
CA GLY A 108 -10.31 16.26 6.35
C GLY A 108 -8.87 15.74 6.12
N PRO A 109 -8.67 15.07 4.99
CA PRO A 109 -7.42 14.41 4.68
C PRO A 109 -6.19 15.32 4.78
N HIS A 110 -5.10 14.78 5.32
CA HIS A 110 -3.79 15.42 5.44
C HIS A 110 -3.72 16.65 6.37
N ALA A 111 -4.77 16.95 7.13
CA ALA A 111 -4.79 18.11 8.04
C ALA A 111 -3.71 17.94 9.14
N GLY A 112 -3.62 16.78 9.79
CA GLY A 112 -2.64 16.51 10.82
C GLY A 112 -1.21 16.51 10.32
N PHE A 113 -1.00 16.00 9.10
CA PHE A 113 0.30 16.04 8.44
C PHE A 113 0.72 17.47 8.12
N THR A 114 -0.19 18.28 7.58
CA THR A 114 0.02 19.70 7.26
C THR A 114 0.28 20.54 8.50
N ASP A 115 -0.52 20.34 9.56
CA ASP A 115 -0.42 21.05 10.83
C ASP A 115 0.75 20.57 11.69
N ASN A 116 1.44 19.49 11.28
CA ASN A 116 2.59 18.91 11.98
C ASN A 116 2.30 18.59 13.45
N ILE A 117 1.17 17.91 13.70
CA ILE A 117 0.64 17.69 15.04
C ILE A 117 1.45 16.71 15.90
N CYS A 118 2.27 15.87 15.25
CA CYS A 118 3.10 14.86 15.94
C CYS A 118 4.39 14.54 15.17
N SER A 119 5.29 13.83 15.82
CA SER A 119 6.58 13.40 15.24
C SER A 119 6.98 12.05 15.86
N PRO A 120 7.66 11.18 15.10
CA PRO A 120 8.07 11.33 13.69
C PRO A 120 6.89 11.09 12.72
N ARG A 121 6.84 11.79 11.57
CA ARG A 121 5.73 11.71 10.61
C ARG A 121 6.14 11.45 9.14
N GLY A 122 7.45 11.41 8.86
CA GLY A 122 7.97 11.19 7.51
C GLY A 122 7.83 12.38 6.57
N TRP A 123 7.98 12.09 5.27
CA TRP A 123 8.04 13.06 4.18
C TRP A 123 6.80 13.06 3.29
N ALA A 124 6.02 11.98 3.32
CA ALA A 124 4.79 11.83 2.54
C ALA A 124 3.75 11.03 3.30
N GLN A 125 2.50 11.18 2.90
CA GLN A 125 1.37 10.54 3.54
C GLN A 125 0.36 10.08 2.49
N ASN A 126 -0.18 8.87 2.69
CA ASN A 126 -1.39 8.38 2.04
C ASN A 126 -2.50 8.21 3.09
N GLU A 127 -3.76 8.26 2.65
CA GLU A 127 -4.91 8.09 3.54
C GLU A 127 -6.04 7.26 2.95
N CYS A 128 -6.70 6.52 3.83
CA CYS A 128 -7.89 5.72 3.56
C CYS A 128 -9.04 6.19 4.44
N PRO A 129 -9.80 7.24 4.06
CA PRO A 129 -10.91 7.73 4.85
C PRO A 129 -12.17 6.87 4.69
N GLY A 130 -12.87 6.57 5.81
CA GLY A 130 -14.23 6.05 5.79
C GLY A 130 -14.36 4.57 5.37
N TRP A 131 -13.40 3.74 5.68
CA TRP A 131 -13.46 2.30 5.41
C TRP A 131 -14.14 1.54 6.56
N ASN A 132 -14.66 0.32 6.25
CA ASN A 132 -15.45 -0.45 7.22
C ASN A 132 -14.61 -1.25 8.22
N SER A 133 -13.36 -1.53 7.92
CA SER A 133 -12.45 -2.32 8.77
C SER A 133 -11.00 -2.21 8.31
N THR A 134 -10.06 -2.62 9.18
CA THR A 134 -8.64 -2.73 8.83
C THR A 134 -8.41 -3.72 7.68
N GLU A 135 -9.17 -4.82 7.63
CA GLU A 135 -9.12 -5.77 6.54
C GLU A 135 -9.51 -5.10 5.20
N HIS A 136 -10.57 -4.31 5.17
CA HIS A 136 -10.98 -3.58 3.97
C HIS A 136 -9.98 -2.48 3.57
N VAL A 137 -9.28 -1.87 4.51
CA VAL A 137 -8.15 -0.98 4.19
C VAL A 137 -7.05 -1.77 3.46
N VAL A 138 -6.63 -2.90 4.04
CA VAL A 138 -5.53 -3.73 3.50
C VAL A 138 -5.90 -4.33 2.14
N THR A 139 -7.11 -4.87 1.98
CA THR A 139 -7.52 -5.56 0.75
C THR A 139 -8.04 -4.61 -0.33
N GLY A 140 -8.67 -3.51 0.05
CA GLY A 140 -9.37 -2.59 -0.86
C GLY A 140 -8.66 -1.25 -1.05
N CYS A 141 -8.47 -0.47 0.02
CA CYS A 141 -7.90 0.88 -0.10
C CYS A 141 -6.48 0.86 -0.66
N LEU A 142 -5.58 0.03 -0.12
CA LEU A 142 -4.20 -0.04 -0.57
C LEU A 142 -4.10 -0.53 -2.03
N GLN A 143 -5.00 -1.43 -2.45
CA GLN A 143 -5.09 -1.82 -3.86
C GLN A 143 -5.58 -0.65 -4.73
N ALA A 144 -6.60 0.10 -4.29
CA ALA A 144 -7.10 1.25 -5.04
C ALA A 144 -6.04 2.35 -5.21
N MET A 145 -5.22 2.58 -4.18
CA MET A 145 -4.06 3.47 -4.24
C MET A 145 -3.02 3.00 -5.26
N TRP A 146 -2.75 1.69 -5.30
CA TRP A 146 -1.84 1.10 -6.28
C TRP A 146 -2.37 1.23 -7.71
N ASP A 147 -3.67 1.07 -7.88
CA ASP A 147 -4.34 1.12 -9.19
C ASP A 147 -4.36 2.52 -9.81
N GLU A 148 -4.06 3.57 -9.07
CA GLU A 148 -3.82 4.91 -9.64
C GLU A 148 -2.69 4.88 -10.67
N GLY A 149 -1.71 3.99 -10.48
CA GLY A 149 -0.58 3.84 -11.40
C GLY A 149 0.29 5.09 -11.52
N PRO A 150 1.35 5.03 -12.36
CA PRO A 150 2.21 6.18 -12.63
C PRO A 150 1.50 7.17 -13.57
N GLY A 151 1.73 8.46 -13.36
CA GLY A 151 1.17 9.49 -14.24
C GLY A 151 1.16 10.89 -13.68
N GLU A 152 0.53 11.76 -14.44
CA GLU A 152 0.29 13.16 -14.12
C GLU A 152 -1.21 13.49 -14.31
N PRO A 153 -1.79 14.37 -13.52
CA PRO A 153 -1.16 15.18 -12.46
C PRO A 153 -0.95 14.38 -11.16
N TYR A 154 0.01 14.78 -10.34
CA TYR A 154 0.26 14.15 -9.03
C TYR A 154 -1.03 13.91 -8.21
N SER A 155 -1.99 14.84 -8.25
CA SER A 155 -3.26 14.71 -7.53
C SER A 155 -4.13 13.51 -7.93
N ALA A 156 -3.83 12.85 -9.04
CA ALA A 156 -4.54 11.65 -9.51
C ALA A 156 -3.71 10.37 -9.32
N HIS A 157 -2.43 10.48 -8.97
CA HIS A 157 -1.47 9.38 -8.90
C HIS A 157 -0.63 9.40 -7.62
N GLY A 158 -0.93 10.33 -6.70
CA GLY A 158 -0.09 10.63 -5.54
C GLY A 158 0.09 9.44 -4.60
N HIS A 159 -0.95 8.63 -4.41
CA HIS A 159 -0.86 7.47 -3.55
C HIS A 159 0.10 6.41 -4.12
N TYR A 160 -0.03 6.10 -5.41
CA TYR A 160 0.89 5.20 -6.09
C TYR A 160 2.33 5.74 -6.06
N ILE A 161 2.51 7.05 -6.37
CA ILE A 161 3.83 7.69 -6.38
C ILE A 161 4.50 7.58 -5.00
N ASN A 162 3.76 7.79 -3.91
CA ASN A 162 4.28 7.62 -2.56
C ASN A 162 4.63 6.15 -2.27
N MET A 163 3.75 5.21 -2.62
CA MET A 163 4.00 3.78 -2.41
C MET A 163 5.22 3.25 -3.18
N THR A 164 5.57 3.87 -4.31
CA THR A 164 6.65 3.40 -5.20
C THR A 164 7.93 4.23 -5.12
N ASN A 165 7.95 5.31 -4.35
CA ASN A 165 9.10 6.21 -4.27
C ASN A 165 10.37 5.45 -3.83
N PRO A 166 11.45 5.46 -4.65
CA PRO A 166 12.67 4.72 -4.36
C PRO A 166 13.52 5.37 -3.25
N SER A 167 13.20 6.59 -2.85
CA SER A 167 13.91 7.30 -1.78
C SER A 167 13.41 6.92 -0.38
N TYR A 168 12.18 6.39 -0.26
CA TYR A 168 11.65 5.97 1.02
C TYR A 168 12.19 4.60 1.43
N ARG A 169 12.41 4.44 2.72
CA ARG A 169 12.99 3.24 3.33
C ARG A 169 12.04 2.54 4.28
N ARG A 170 11.08 3.28 4.85
CA ARG A 170 10.18 2.77 5.86
C ARG A 170 8.79 3.41 5.75
N VAL A 171 7.81 2.71 6.30
CA VAL A 171 6.42 3.17 6.34
C VAL A 171 5.79 2.83 7.69
N ALA A 172 5.05 3.79 8.25
CA ALA A 172 4.20 3.59 9.41
C ALA A 172 2.74 3.62 8.96
N CYS A 173 1.97 2.61 9.36
CA CYS A 173 0.51 2.64 9.24
C CYS A 173 -0.11 3.09 10.55
N GLY A 174 -1.24 3.79 10.48
CA GLY A 174 -2.04 4.19 11.63
C GLY A 174 -3.52 4.03 11.34
N PHE A 175 -4.33 3.90 12.41
CA PHE A 175 -5.75 3.65 12.33
C PHE A 175 -6.52 4.39 13.41
N TYR A 176 -7.72 4.86 13.05
CA TYR A 176 -8.66 5.44 14.00
C TYR A 176 -10.09 5.05 13.61
N GLU A 177 -10.83 4.49 14.57
CA GLU A 177 -12.25 4.18 14.40
C GLU A 177 -13.08 5.37 14.89
N THR A 178 -13.91 5.91 14.00
CA THR A 178 -14.77 7.04 14.29
C THR A 178 -16.02 6.61 15.08
N ALA A 179 -16.74 7.56 15.65
CA ALA A 179 -17.92 7.27 16.47
C ALA A 179 -19.07 6.59 15.71
N ASP A 180 -19.10 6.70 14.38
CA ASP A 180 -20.07 6.01 13.51
C ASP A 180 -19.61 4.62 13.06
N GLY A 181 -18.43 4.18 13.53
CA GLY A 181 -17.85 2.88 13.22
C GLY A 181 -17.09 2.83 11.90
N SER A 182 -16.89 3.96 11.22
CA SER A 182 -16.01 4.02 10.07
C SER A 182 -14.55 4.12 10.50
N LEU A 183 -13.65 3.61 9.66
CA LEU A 183 -12.22 3.58 9.91
C LEU A 183 -11.49 4.59 9.04
N TRP A 184 -10.61 5.38 9.64
CA TRP A 184 -9.57 6.15 8.95
C TRP A 184 -8.24 5.46 9.10
N SER A 185 -7.49 5.39 8.03
CA SER A 185 -6.12 4.88 8.07
C SER A 185 -5.17 5.81 7.36
N VAL A 186 -3.98 5.91 7.91
CA VAL A 186 -2.90 6.77 7.42
C VAL A 186 -1.64 5.94 7.19
N GLN A 187 -0.92 6.20 6.12
CA GLN A 187 0.38 5.62 5.84
C GLN A 187 1.40 6.75 5.70
N ASN A 188 2.34 6.85 6.63
CA ASN A 188 3.42 7.84 6.64
C ASN A 188 4.72 7.23 6.13
N PHE A 189 5.34 7.81 5.11
CA PHE A 189 6.54 7.31 4.43
C PHE A 189 7.79 8.15 4.74
N GLU A 190 8.93 7.45 4.92
CA GLU A 190 10.26 8.05 5.12
C GLU A 190 11.37 7.25 4.43
#